data_c8d1d73f9d9c335b09b71f54c878f911
#
_entry.id   c8d1d73f9d9c335b09b71f54c878f911
#
_cell.length_a   1.000
_cell.length_b   1.000
_cell.length_c   1.000
_cell.angle_alpha   90.00
_cell.angle_beta   90.00
_cell.angle_gamma   90.00
#
_symmetry.space_group_name_H-M   'P 1'
#
loop_
_entity.id
_entity.type
_entity.pdbx_description
1 polymer ?
#
loop_
_entity_poly.entity_id
_entity_poly.type
_entity_poly.pdbx_seq_one_letter_code
_entity_poly.pdbx_strand_id
1 'polypeptide(L)'
;MNLKGIRTLLAMAFAGMVYAPVMGQDGEKKLDSIRKDQATIKGKWKVTHLVDDGKESHNHDIQKVFMINGNDGSWSLVADCKLIAKGPSAINPTAKPKTIDFHIVEDNGKRVDFQGIYELGATKRKLCFAPKDKGRPKSFEAPKGTGNILVEFEKVKD
;
A
#
# COMPACT_ATOMS: atom_id res chain seq x y z
N MET A 1 18.66 -18.17 77.44
CA MET A 1 19.49 -19.25 76.83
C MET A 1 19.24 -19.28 75.36
N ASN A 2 20.25 -19.05 74.56
CA ASN A 2 20.27 -18.67 73.15
C ASN A 2 19.60 -19.64 72.19
N LEU A 3 18.73 -19.11 71.31
CA LEU A 3 18.41 -19.76 70.05
C LEU A 3 18.72 -18.78 68.92
N LYS A 4 19.82 -19.03 68.24
CA LYS A 4 20.20 -18.27 67.04
C LYS A 4 19.37 -18.78 65.84
N GLY A 5 18.46 -17.95 65.36
CA GLY A 5 17.70 -18.23 64.15
C GLY A 5 18.56 -18.09 62.90
N ILE A 6 18.57 -19.14 62.11
CA ILE A 6 19.14 -19.17 60.76
C ILE A 6 18.14 -18.54 59.80
N ARG A 7 18.48 -17.37 59.26
CA ARG A 7 17.74 -16.73 58.16
C ARG A 7 18.22 -17.37 56.85
N THR A 8 17.42 -18.24 56.27
CA THR A 8 17.61 -18.70 54.91
C THR A 8 16.94 -17.73 53.97
N LEU A 9 17.73 -16.91 53.26
CA LEU A 9 17.27 -16.08 52.19
C LEU A 9 16.99 -16.96 50.95
N LEU A 10 15.73 -17.18 50.63
CA LEU A 10 15.32 -17.82 49.40
C LEU A 10 15.26 -16.72 48.32
N ALA A 11 16.30 -16.60 47.49
CA ALA A 11 16.32 -15.76 46.33
C ALA A 11 15.45 -16.40 45.24
N MET A 12 14.21 -15.93 45.09
CA MET A 12 13.40 -16.26 43.93
C MET A 12 13.93 -15.48 42.72
N ALA A 13 14.66 -16.17 41.85
CA ALA A 13 14.98 -15.68 40.53
C ALA A 13 13.69 -15.70 39.70
N PHE A 14 13.05 -14.54 39.52
CA PHE A 14 12.05 -14.36 38.50
C PHE A 14 12.76 -14.37 37.15
N ALA A 15 12.78 -15.53 36.50
CA ALA A 15 13.10 -15.61 35.07
C ALA A 15 11.93 -14.97 34.33
N GLY A 16 12.08 -13.66 33.97
CA GLY A 16 11.17 -12.96 33.09
C GLY A 16 11.21 -13.64 31.72
N MET A 17 10.23 -14.50 31.46
CA MET A 17 10.00 -15.08 30.16
C MET A 17 9.48 -13.94 29.27
N VAL A 18 10.37 -13.35 28.47
CA VAL A 18 9.98 -12.42 27.41
C VAL A 18 9.26 -13.25 26.34
N TYR A 19 7.94 -13.24 26.38
CA TYR A 19 7.13 -13.77 25.29
C TYR A 19 7.30 -12.83 24.09
N ALA A 20 8.24 -13.15 23.22
CA ALA A 20 8.22 -12.59 21.86
C ALA A 20 6.96 -13.14 21.17
N PRO A 21 6.12 -12.31 20.56
CA PRO A 21 4.99 -12.81 19.81
C PRO A 21 5.53 -13.68 18.66
N VAL A 22 5.24 -14.98 18.71
CA VAL A 22 5.52 -15.90 17.61
C VAL A 22 4.56 -15.51 16.49
N MET A 23 5.03 -14.70 15.54
CA MET A 23 4.33 -14.52 14.27
C MET A 23 4.35 -15.87 13.56
N GLY A 24 3.17 -16.47 13.32
CA GLY A 24 3.07 -17.73 12.59
C GLY A 24 3.69 -17.59 11.18
N GLN A 25 4.15 -18.72 10.61
CA GLN A 25 4.79 -18.79 9.28
C GLN A 25 4.01 -18.04 8.17
N ASP A 26 2.67 -17.97 8.28
CA ASP A 26 1.82 -17.24 7.31
C ASP A 26 1.98 -15.72 7.45
N GLY A 27 2.22 -15.21 8.64
CA GLY A 27 2.50 -13.79 8.89
C GLY A 27 3.83 -13.36 8.28
N GLU A 28 4.89 -14.16 8.42
CA GLU A 28 6.20 -13.89 7.84
C GLU A 28 6.15 -13.90 6.31
N LYS A 29 5.54 -14.91 5.70
CA LYS A 29 5.35 -15.01 4.25
C LYS A 29 4.59 -13.79 3.69
N LYS A 30 3.57 -13.33 4.41
CA LYS A 30 2.82 -12.13 4.01
C LYS A 30 3.69 -10.88 4.08
N LEU A 31 4.48 -10.69 5.13
CA LEU A 31 5.39 -9.56 5.26
C LEU A 31 6.45 -9.56 4.17
N ASP A 32 7.03 -10.71 3.85
CA ASP A 32 8.02 -10.83 2.77
C ASP A 32 7.42 -10.52 1.40
N SER A 33 6.18 -10.95 1.15
CA SER A 33 5.46 -10.60 -0.06
C SER A 33 5.19 -9.10 -0.17
N ILE A 34 4.85 -8.43 0.94
CA ILE A 34 4.67 -6.97 0.99
C ILE A 34 5.98 -6.27 0.69
N ARG A 35 7.08 -6.65 1.34
CA ARG A 35 8.41 -6.05 1.11
C ARG A 35 8.86 -6.19 -0.34
N LYS A 36 8.65 -7.37 -0.93
CA LYS A 36 8.98 -7.65 -2.33
C LYS A 36 8.20 -6.75 -3.28
N ASP A 37 6.89 -6.66 -3.13
CA ASP A 37 6.06 -5.82 -3.98
C ASP A 37 6.38 -4.33 -3.77
N GLN A 38 6.59 -3.87 -2.54
CA GLN A 38 7.01 -2.49 -2.24
C GLN A 38 8.35 -2.12 -2.88
N ALA A 39 9.33 -3.03 -2.83
CA ALA A 39 10.62 -2.82 -3.51
C ALA A 39 10.47 -2.69 -5.03
N THR A 40 9.55 -3.44 -5.64
CA THR A 40 9.24 -3.35 -7.06
C THR A 40 8.47 -2.08 -7.40
N ILE A 41 7.50 -1.68 -6.55
CA ILE A 41 6.67 -0.47 -6.70
C ILE A 41 7.52 0.81 -6.56
N LYS A 42 8.55 0.80 -5.71
CA LYS A 42 9.42 1.96 -5.47
C LYS A 42 9.92 2.56 -6.79
N GLY A 43 9.91 3.90 -6.86
CA GLY A 43 10.45 4.68 -7.98
C GLY A 43 9.36 5.44 -8.73
N LYS A 44 9.72 5.91 -9.92
CA LYS A 44 8.89 6.76 -10.77
C LYS A 44 8.20 5.94 -11.85
N TRP A 45 6.90 6.14 -12.00
CA TRP A 45 6.05 5.43 -12.95
C TRP A 45 5.30 6.45 -13.81
N LYS A 46 5.43 6.34 -15.12
CA LYS A 46 4.69 7.17 -16.07
C LYS A 46 3.31 6.55 -16.33
N VAL A 47 2.25 7.36 -16.33
CA VAL A 47 0.93 6.92 -16.76
C VAL A 47 0.95 6.73 -18.28
N THR A 48 0.49 5.58 -18.74
CA THR A 48 0.42 5.21 -20.15
C THR A 48 -1.01 5.04 -20.65
N HIS A 49 -1.95 4.76 -19.75
CA HIS A 49 -3.37 4.63 -20.05
C HIS A 49 -4.19 5.01 -18.82
N LEU A 50 -5.30 5.71 -19.00
CA LEU A 50 -6.22 6.13 -17.95
C LEU A 50 -7.65 6.09 -18.45
N VAL A 51 -8.51 5.37 -17.74
CA VAL A 51 -9.97 5.38 -17.94
C VAL A 51 -10.63 5.74 -16.60
N ASP A 52 -11.44 6.77 -16.60
CA ASP A 52 -12.20 7.23 -15.43
C ASP A 52 -13.70 7.10 -15.72
N ASP A 53 -14.36 6.18 -15.01
CA ASP A 53 -15.80 5.91 -15.12
C ASP A 53 -16.30 5.78 -16.58
N GLY A 54 -15.57 5.01 -17.37
CA GLY A 54 -15.86 4.78 -18.80
C GLY A 54 -15.37 5.86 -19.76
N LYS A 55 -14.69 6.90 -19.25
CA LYS A 55 -14.10 7.96 -20.06
C LYS A 55 -12.60 7.77 -20.17
N GLU A 56 -12.12 7.47 -21.36
CA GLU A 56 -10.70 7.35 -21.65
C GLU A 56 -10.07 8.74 -21.80
N SER A 57 -8.91 8.92 -21.16
CA SER A 57 -8.11 10.14 -21.28
C SER A 57 -7.24 10.10 -22.55
N HIS A 58 -7.13 11.24 -23.23
CA HIS A 58 -6.26 11.35 -24.41
C HIS A 58 -4.78 11.26 -24.03
N ASN A 59 -3.98 10.70 -24.91
CA ASN A 59 -2.54 10.50 -24.68
C ASN A 59 -1.80 11.79 -24.28
N HIS A 60 -2.14 12.94 -24.86
CA HIS A 60 -1.48 14.21 -24.55
C HIS A 60 -1.75 14.67 -23.11
N ASP A 61 -2.90 14.33 -22.52
CA ASP A 61 -3.28 14.74 -21.16
C ASP A 61 -2.50 13.96 -20.10
N ILE A 62 -2.11 12.71 -20.42
CA ILE A 62 -1.43 11.81 -19.49
C ILE A 62 0.08 11.74 -19.69
N GLN A 63 0.64 12.30 -20.76
CA GLN A 63 2.07 12.21 -21.10
C GLN A 63 3.01 12.72 -20.01
N LYS A 64 2.56 13.68 -19.20
CA LYS A 64 3.33 14.30 -18.13
C LYS A 64 2.83 13.93 -16.75
N VAL A 65 2.02 12.87 -16.65
CA VAL A 65 1.50 12.37 -15.38
C VAL A 65 2.38 11.22 -14.88
N PHE A 66 2.87 11.38 -13.67
CA PHE A 66 3.75 10.41 -13.03
C PHE A 66 3.28 10.09 -11.62
N MET A 67 3.43 8.83 -11.23
CA MET A 67 3.32 8.41 -9.84
C MET A 67 4.71 8.09 -9.31
N ILE A 68 5.06 8.68 -8.18
CA ILE A 68 6.32 8.44 -7.48
C ILE A 68 6.00 7.70 -6.19
N ASN A 69 6.63 6.56 -5.97
CA ASN A 69 6.39 5.71 -4.79
C ASN A 69 7.66 5.54 -3.98
N GLY A 70 7.54 5.68 -2.66
CA GLY A 70 8.55 5.29 -1.68
C GLY A 70 8.52 3.79 -1.40
N ASN A 71 9.49 3.31 -0.62
CA ASN A 71 9.53 1.92 -0.13
C ASN A 71 8.75 1.73 1.18
N ASP A 72 8.19 2.79 1.72
CA ASP A 72 7.40 2.85 2.96
C ASP A 72 5.88 2.86 2.70
N GLY A 73 5.46 2.69 1.44
CA GLY A 73 4.07 2.77 1.02
C GLY A 73 3.60 4.21 0.73
N SER A 74 4.47 5.20 0.85
CA SER A 74 4.15 6.57 0.41
C SER A 74 4.05 6.67 -1.11
N TRP A 75 3.17 7.55 -1.58
CA TRP A 75 3.03 7.84 -3.00
C TRP A 75 2.72 9.33 -3.23
N SER A 76 3.07 9.80 -4.40
CA SER A 76 2.69 11.12 -4.90
C SER A 76 2.38 11.07 -6.39
N LEU A 77 1.34 11.80 -6.79
CA LEU A 77 0.93 12.01 -8.18
C LEU A 77 1.39 13.39 -8.61
N VAL A 78 2.13 13.45 -9.72
CA VAL A 78 2.68 14.67 -10.28
C VAL A 78 2.19 14.80 -11.73
N ALA A 79 1.68 15.97 -12.11
CA ALA A 79 1.30 16.30 -13.47
C ALA A 79 1.89 17.67 -13.84
N ASP A 80 2.50 17.79 -15.01
CA ASP A 80 3.16 19.02 -15.48
C ASP A 80 4.12 19.63 -14.42
N CYS A 81 4.92 18.79 -13.76
CA CYS A 81 5.83 19.16 -12.66
C CYS A 81 5.14 19.73 -11.41
N LYS A 82 3.83 19.61 -11.27
CA LYS A 82 3.07 20.03 -10.10
C LYS A 82 2.59 18.81 -9.31
N LEU A 83 2.71 18.87 -7.99
CA LEU A 83 2.13 17.87 -7.10
C LEU A 83 0.61 18.00 -7.13
N ILE A 84 -0.08 16.92 -7.51
CA ILE A 84 -1.54 16.85 -7.60
C ILE A 84 -2.12 16.20 -6.35
N ALA A 85 -1.52 15.10 -5.89
CA ALA A 85 -1.98 14.37 -4.73
C ALA A 85 -0.83 13.57 -4.12
N LYS A 86 -0.93 13.26 -2.84
CA LYS A 86 0.00 12.37 -2.13
C LYS A 86 -0.69 11.70 -0.95
N GLY A 87 -0.12 10.61 -0.48
CA GLY A 87 -0.60 9.93 0.70
C GLY A 87 0.13 8.61 0.95
N PRO A 88 -0.27 7.88 2.00
CA PRO A 88 0.14 6.52 2.22
C PRO A 88 -0.74 5.54 1.45
N SER A 89 -0.20 4.35 1.19
CA SER A 89 -0.93 3.20 0.69
C SER A 89 -0.58 1.94 1.47
N ALA A 90 -1.53 1.01 1.55
CA ALA A 90 -1.35 -0.32 2.12
C ALA A 90 -1.67 -1.35 1.04
N ILE A 91 -0.81 -2.35 0.88
CA ILE A 91 -0.98 -3.43 -0.11
C ILE A 91 -1.17 -4.78 0.55
N ASN A 92 -1.94 -5.65 -0.11
CA ASN A 92 -2.03 -7.06 0.23
C ASN A 92 -1.73 -7.92 -1.01
N PRO A 93 -0.47 -8.31 -1.21
CA PRO A 93 -0.04 -9.10 -2.36
C PRO A 93 -0.46 -10.57 -2.31
N THR A 94 -0.96 -11.06 -1.17
CA THR A 94 -1.46 -12.44 -1.01
C THR A 94 -2.93 -12.59 -1.41
N ALA A 95 -3.65 -11.49 -1.58
CA ALA A 95 -5.02 -11.50 -2.11
C ALA A 95 -5.03 -11.83 -3.61
N LYS A 96 -6.16 -12.32 -4.11
CA LYS A 96 -6.39 -12.65 -5.54
C LYS A 96 -7.71 -12.04 -6.00
N PRO A 97 -7.65 -10.96 -6.81
CA PRO A 97 -6.47 -10.19 -7.22
C PRO A 97 -5.78 -9.50 -6.02
N LYS A 98 -4.50 -9.11 -6.20
CA LYS A 98 -3.77 -8.32 -5.19
C LYS A 98 -4.51 -7.01 -4.91
N THR A 99 -4.56 -6.57 -3.65
CA THR A 99 -5.32 -5.38 -3.26
C THR A 99 -4.45 -4.24 -2.75
N ILE A 100 -4.93 -3.03 -2.95
CA ILE A 100 -4.32 -1.79 -2.48
C ILE A 100 -5.40 -0.88 -1.90
N ASP A 101 -5.10 -0.27 -0.76
CA ASP A 101 -5.91 0.78 -0.14
C ASP A 101 -5.07 2.03 0.02
N PHE A 102 -5.63 3.19 -0.28
CA PHE A 102 -4.96 4.46 -0.13
C PHE A 102 -5.95 5.59 0.13
N HIS A 103 -5.46 6.73 0.57
CA HIS A 103 -6.31 7.90 0.74
C HIS A 103 -5.60 9.17 0.26
N ILE A 104 -6.41 10.17 -0.05
CA ILE A 104 -6.00 11.53 -0.36
C ILE A 104 -6.58 12.43 0.72
N VAL A 105 -5.83 13.45 1.11
CA VAL A 105 -6.36 14.57 1.89
C VAL A 105 -6.45 15.76 0.95
N GLU A 106 -7.66 16.23 0.71
CA GLU A 106 -7.92 17.42 -0.09
C GLU A 106 -7.47 18.70 0.63
N ASP A 107 -7.31 19.80 -0.09
CA ASP A 107 -6.86 21.08 0.48
C ASP A 107 -7.79 21.62 1.58
N ASN A 108 -9.07 21.24 1.56
CA ASN A 108 -10.07 21.55 2.58
C ASN A 108 -9.96 20.68 3.84
N GLY A 109 -8.98 19.76 3.89
CA GLY A 109 -8.77 18.80 4.97
C GLY A 109 -9.66 17.55 4.89
N LYS A 110 -10.53 17.43 3.88
CA LYS A 110 -11.37 16.25 3.69
C LYS A 110 -10.53 15.07 3.26
N ARG A 111 -10.71 13.93 3.93
CA ARG A 111 -10.11 12.65 3.57
C ARG A 111 -11.04 11.88 2.61
N VAL A 112 -10.50 11.41 1.53
CA VAL A 112 -11.17 10.50 0.60
C VAL A 112 -10.39 9.19 0.57
N ASP A 113 -11.06 8.10 0.96
CA ASP A 113 -10.49 6.74 0.97
C ASP A 113 -10.83 6.02 -0.33
N PHE A 114 -9.83 5.32 -0.88
CA PHE A 114 -9.93 4.51 -2.09
C PHE A 114 -9.57 3.06 -1.81
N GLN A 115 -10.25 2.16 -2.50
CA GLN A 115 -9.97 0.73 -2.49
C GLN A 115 -9.71 0.25 -3.92
N GLY A 116 -8.68 -0.56 -4.11
CA GLY A 116 -8.30 -1.00 -5.44
C GLY A 116 -7.70 -2.39 -5.49
N ILE A 117 -7.45 -2.81 -6.72
CA ILE A 117 -6.70 -4.02 -7.08
C ILE A 117 -5.52 -3.61 -7.95
N TYR A 118 -4.44 -4.40 -7.93
CA TYR A 118 -3.27 -4.11 -8.75
C TYR A 118 -2.63 -5.37 -9.34
N GLU A 119 -2.02 -5.20 -10.49
CA GLU A 119 -1.05 -6.10 -11.09
C GLU A 119 0.31 -5.41 -11.16
N LEU A 120 1.37 -6.16 -10.91
CA LEU A 120 2.72 -5.63 -10.82
C LEU A 120 3.70 -6.54 -11.56
N GLY A 121 4.32 -6.00 -12.61
CA GLY A 121 5.48 -6.55 -13.28
C GLY A 121 6.73 -5.72 -12.98
N ALA A 122 7.86 -6.11 -13.56
CA ALA A 122 9.14 -5.42 -13.38
C ALA A 122 9.12 -3.98 -13.91
N THR A 123 8.46 -3.76 -15.05
CA THR A 123 8.41 -2.47 -15.75
C THR A 123 7.01 -1.97 -16.04
N LYS A 124 5.97 -2.77 -15.82
CA LYS A 124 4.57 -2.43 -16.06
C LYS A 124 3.74 -2.66 -14.82
N ARG A 125 2.79 -1.78 -14.55
CA ARG A 125 1.85 -1.88 -13.45
C ARG A 125 0.46 -1.46 -13.93
N LYS A 126 -0.56 -2.16 -13.43
CA LYS A 126 -1.96 -1.84 -13.63
C LYS A 126 -2.63 -1.65 -12.27
N LEU A 127 -3.46 -0.65 -12.15
CA LEU A 127 -4.21 -0.32 -10.95
C LEU A 127 -5.64 0.00 -11.33
N CYS A 128 -6.61 -0.66 -10.69
CA CYS A 128 -8.03 -0.32 -10.79
C CYS A 128 -8.56 -0.03 -9.40
N PHE A 129 -9.16 1.13 -9.19
CA PHE A 129 -9.61 1.57 -7.87
C PHE A 129 -10.89 2.41 -7.96
N ALA A 130 -11.57 2.53 -6.83
CA ALA A 130 -12.76 3.36 -6.69
C ALA A 130 -12.81 3.98 -5.30
N PRO A 131 -13.57 5.06 -5.09
CA PRO A 131 -13.91 5.54 -3.76
C PRO A 131 -14.50 4.41 -2.90
N LYS A 132 -14.21 4.40 -1.60
CA LYS A 132 -14.58 3.31 -0.69
C LYS A 132 -16.08 3.03 -0.65
N ASP A 133 -16.90 4.05 -0.81
CA ASP A 133 -18.38 3.95 -0.86
C ASP A 133 -18.91 3.23 -2.12
N LYS A 134 -18.11 3.17 -3.20
CA LYS A 134 -18.42 2.40 -4.41
C LYS A 134 -17.96 0.95 -4.33
N GLY A 135 -17.15 0.62 -3.33
CA GLY A 135 -16.56 -0.69 -3.15
C GLY A 135 -15.32 -0.95 -3.99
N ARG A 136 -14.64 -2.04 -3.68
CA ARG A 136 -13.42 -2.44 -4.39
C ARG A 136 -13.75 -3.04 -5.77
N PRO A 137 -13.10 -2.59 -6.86
CA PRO A 137 -13.21 -3.23 -8.16
C PRO A 137 -12.85 -4.72 -8.10
N LYS A 138 -13.56 -5.55 -8.88
CA LYS A 138 -13.30 -7.00 -8.96
C LYS A 138 -12.52 -7.39 -10.22
N SER A 139 -12.47 -6.50 -11.21
CA SER A 139 -11.74 -6.65 -12.48
C SER A 139 -11.01 -5.36 -12.82
N PHE A 140 -10.05 -5.46 -13.75
CA PHE A 140 -9.31 -4.29 -14.27
C PHE A 140 -10.11 -3.61 -15.39
N GLU A 141 -11.31 -3.14 -15.03
CA GLU A 141 -12.23 -2.45 -15.92
C GLU A 141 -12.85 -1.24 -15.20
N ALA A 142 -13.09 -0.18 -15.96
CA ALA A 142 -13.71 1.04 -15.46
C ALA A 142 -14.92 1.44 -16.34
N PRO A 143 -16.00 0.61 -16.38
CA PRO A 143 -17.19 0.93 -17.15
C PRO A 143 -17.90 2.15 -16.56
N LYS A 144 -18.63 2.89 -17.43
CA LYS A 144 -19.44 4.05 -17.03
C LYS A 144 -20.44 3.68 -15.91
N GLY A 145 -20.52 4.54 -14.91
CA GLY A 145 -21.45 4.41 -13.79
C GLY A 145 -20.93 3.58 -12.62
N THR A 146 -19.71 3.02 -12.72
CA THR A 146 -19.11 2.23 -11.63
C THR A 146 -18.33 3.09 -10.65
N GLY A 147 -17.86 4.27 -11.08
CA GLY A 147 -16.90 5.09 -10.34
C GLY A 147 -15.50 4.47 -10.28
N ASN A 148 -15.23 3.44 -11.09
CA ASN A 148 -13.91 2.84 -11.18
C ASN A 148 -12.97 3.70 -12.01
N ILE A 149 -11.70 3.74 -11.58
CA ILE A 149 -10.60 4.37 -12.30
C ILE A 149 -9.56 3.30 -12.60
N LEU A 150 -9.27 3.11 -13.88
CA LEU A 150 -8.23 2.20 -14.37
C LEU A 150 -7.03 3.00 -14.82
N VAL A 151 -5.85 2.65 -14.31
CA VAL A 151 -4.59 3.29 -14.69
C VAL A 151 -3.54 2.24 -15.02
N GLU A 152 -2.89 2.39 -16.16
CA GLU A 152 -1.72 1.61 -16.52
C GLU A 152 -0.46 2.49 -16.48
N PHE A 153 0.63 1.89 -16.06
CA PHE A 153 1.89 2.58 -15.85
C PHE A 153 3.06 1.82 -16.46
N GLU A 154 4.07 2.58 -16.85
CA GLU A 154 5.38 2.06 -17.21
C GLU A 154 6.46 2.67 -16.33
N LYS A 155 7.39 1.84 -15.83
CA LYS A 155 8.46 2.29 -14.95
C LYS A 155 9.44 3.15 -15.72
N VAL A 156 9.72 4.34 -15.19
CA VAL A 156 10.77 5.20 -15.73
C VAL A 156 12.11 4.62 -15.33
N LYS A 157 13.00 4.44 -16.32
CA LYS A 157 14.38 4.05 -16.04
C LYS A 157 15.13 5.27 -15.49
N ASP A 158 15.90 5.04 -14.43
CA ASP A 158 16.84 6.00 -13.88
C ASP A 158 17.97 6.25 -14.86
#